data_86fb759318f826323fb1d175646b3440
#
_entry.id   86fb759318f826323fb1d175646b3440
#
_cell.length_a   1.000
_cell.length_b   1.000
_cell.length_c   1.000
_cell.angle_alpha   90.00
_cell.angle_beta   90.00
_cell.angle_gamma   90.00
#
_symmetry.space_group_name_H-M   'P 1'
#
loop_
_entity.id
_entity.type
_entity.pdbx_description
1 polymer ?
#
loop_
_entity_poly.entity_id
_entity_poly.type
_entity_poly.pdbx_seq_one_letter_code
_entity_poly.pdbx_strand_id
1 'polypeptide(L)'
;ADKRRPIWIMGHMVNAIAQIDEFVNLGANSIETDVSFDDNANPEYTYHGVPCDCGRSCLKWENFNDFLKGLRSATTPGNAKYQAKLILVVFDLKTGSLYDNQANEAGKKLAKNLLKHYWNNGNNGGRAYIVLSIPDLNHYPLIKGFKDQLTQDGHPELMDKVGHDFSGNDAIGDVGNAYKKAGISGHVWQSDGITNCLLRGLDRVKQAIANRDSGNGFINKVYYWTVDKRATTRDALDAGVDGVMTNYPDVITDVLNESAYKNKFRVASYEDNPWETFKK
;
A
#
# COMPACT_ATOMS: atom_id res chain seq x y z
N ALA A 1 -8.59 26.26 5.79
CA ALA A 1 -8.25 24.86 5.57
C ALA A 1 -7.16 24.75 4.49
N ASP A 2 -6.24 23.81 4.65
CA ASP A 2 -5.19 23.55 3.66
C ASP A 2 -5.82 22.92 2.40
N LYS A 3 -5.59 23.54 1.25
CA LYS A 3 -6.16 23.12 -0.03
C LYS A 3 -5.18 22.29 -0.87
N ARG A 4 -3.99 22.01 -0.33
CA ARG A 4 -3.00 21.19 -1.02
C ARG A 4 -3.38 19.73 -0.95
N ARG A 5 -3.15 19.01 -2.06
CA ARG A 5 -3.36 17.56 -2.08
C ARG A 5 -2.33 16.86 -1.19
N PRO A 6 -2.75 16.04 -0.22
CA PRO A 6 -1.82 15.21 0.52
C PRO A 6 -1.24 14.11 -0.37
N ILE A 7 0.06 13.87 -0.23
CA ILE A 7 0.81 12.88 -1.01
C ILE A 7 1.40 11.82 -0.09
N TRP A 8 1.17 10.56 -0.43
CA TRP A 8 1.82 9.42 0.20
C TRP A 8 3.08 9.06 -0.59
N ILE A 9 4.23 9.13 0.07
CA ILE A 9 5.53 8.74 -0.48
C ILE A 9 5.79 7.33 0.00
N MET A 10 5.66 6.35 -0.89
CA MET A 10 5.69 4.93 -0.54
C MET A 10 7.09 4.37 -0.82
N GLY A 11 7.81 3.97 0.23
CA GLY A 11 9.08 3.27 0.08
C GLY A 11 8.86 1.89 -0.52
N HIS A 12 9.58 1.57 -1.59
CA HIS A 12 9.41 0.34 -2.36
C HIS A 12 10.27 -0.80 -1.81
N MET A 13 9.73 -2.00 -1.74
CA MET A 13 10.42 -3.24 -1.30
C MET A 13 11.11 -3.08 0.06
N VAL A 14 10.37 -2.60 1.06
CA VAL A 14 10.86 -2.48 2.44
C VAL A 14 10.60 -3.81 3.14
N ASN A 15 11.53 -4.75 3.00
CA ASN A 15 11.37 -6.15 3.38
C ASN A 15 12.22 -6.58 4.58
N ALA A 16 13.08 -5.72 5.09
CA ALA A 16 13.83 -5.95 6.31
C ALA A 16 13.50 -4.87 7.35
N ILE A 17 13.48 -5.24 8.62
CA ILE A 17 13.12 -4.33 9.73
C ILE A 17 14.00 -3.08 9.71
N ALA A 18 15.30 -3.23 9.46
CA ALA A 18 16.23 -2.10 9.38
C ALA A 18 15.89 -1.10 8.27
N GLN A 19 15.22 -1.53 7.21
CA GLN A 19 14.84 -0.67 6.10
C GLN A 19 13.67 0.26 6.44
N ILE A 20 12.89 -0.03 7.47
CA ILE A 20 11.76 0.82 7.88
C ILE A 20 12.29 2.22 8.24
N ASP A 21 13.23 2.32 9.16
CA ASP A 21 13.82 3.61 9.56
C ASP A 21 14.57 4.26 8.40
N GLU A 22 15.31 3.45 7.63
CA GLU A 22 16.07 3.93 6.47
C GLU A 22 15.16 4.70 5.49
N PHE A 23 14.02 4.13 5.10
CA PHE A 23 13.11 4.78 4.16
C PHE A 23 12.34 5.95 4.78
N VAL A 24 11.93 5.84 6.03
CA VAL A 24 11.26 6.94 6.73
C VAL A 24 12.21 8.14 6.87
N ASN A 25 13.46 7.90 7.20
CA ASN A 25 14.47 8.96 7.33
C ASN A 25 14.79 9.65 6.00
N LEU A 26 14.56 8.98 4.86
CA LEU A 26 14.66 9.58 3.52
C LEU A 26 13.42 10.39 3.12
N GLY A 27 12.35 10.36 3.91
CA GLY A 27 11.14 11.13 3.67
C GLY A 27 9.89 10.32 3.34
N ALA A 28 9.96 8.97 3.34
CA ALA A 28 8.77 8.16 3.16
C ALA A 28 7.81 8.31 4.35
N ASN A 29 6.52 8.43 4.07
CA ASN A 29 5.46 8.38 5.06
C ASN A 29 4.67 7.06 4.98
N SER A 30 5.01 6.24 4.03
CA SER A 30 4.43 4.91 3.82
C SER A 30 5.50 3.96 3.28
N ILE A 31 5.25 2.67 3.43
CA ILE A 31 6.14 1.63 2.91
C ILE A 31 5.32 0.57 2.18
N GLU A 32 5.95 -0.08 1.22
CA GLU A 32 5.43 -1.26 0.56
C GLU A 32 6.32 -2.45 0.91
N THR A 33 5.68 -3.54 1.29
CA THR A 33 6.34 -4.75 1.75
C THR A 33 5.77 -5.94 0.99
N ASP A 34 6.65 -6.75 0.42
CA ASP A 34 6.27 -7.96 -0.31
C ASP A 34 6.03 -9.10 0.66
N VAL A 35 4.89 -9.80 0.53
CA VAL A 35 4.52 -10.91 1.40
C VAL A 35 4.45 -12.19 0.58
N SER A 36 5.31 -13.15 0.86
CA SER A 36 5.27 -14.48 0.25
C SER A 36 4.41 -15.43 1.07
N PHE A 37 3.85 -16.42 0.39
CA PHE A 37 3.00 -17.46 1.01
C PHE A 37 3.62 -18.82 0.81
N ASP A 38 3.44 -19.71 1.79
CA ASP A 38 3.78 -21.12 1.63
C ASP A 38 2.66 -21.88 0.89
N ASP A 39 2.86 -23.17 0.65
CA ASP A 39 1.90 -24.01 -0.10
C ASP A 39 0.55 -24.17 0.62
N ASN A 40 0.49 -23.87 1.91
CA ASN A 40 -0.72 -23.93 2.73
C ASN A 40 -1.35 -22.55 2.92
N ALA A 41 -0.96 -21.57 2.10
CA ALA A 41 -1.47 -20.21 2.14
C ALA A 41 -1.14 -19.46 3.44
N ASN A 42 -0.10 -19.86 4.16
CA ASN A 42 0.42 -19.07 5.29
C ASN A 42 1.32 -17.95 4.76
N PRO A 43 1.16 -16.70 5.23
CA PRO A 43 2.18 -15.68 5.04
C PRO A 43 3.49 -16.16 5.66
N GLU A 44 4.57 -16.14 4.90
CA GLU A 44 5.83 -16.76 5.32
C GLU A 44 6.93 -15.73 5.52
N TYR A 45 7.30 -15.03 4.45
CA TYR A 45 8.40 -14.07 4.46
C TYR A 45 7.99 -12.74 3.87
N THR A 46 8.69 -11.69 4.30
CA THR A 46 8.77 -10.45 3.53
C THR A 46 9.93 -10.57 2.56
N TYR A 47 9.65 -10.73 1.26
CA TYR A 47 10.68 -11.00 0.27
C TYR A 47 10.16 -10.71 -1.14
N HIS A 48 10.97 -10.03 -1.95
CA HIS A 48 10.66 -9.79 -3.35
C HIS A 48 11.33 -10.82 -4.25
N GLY A 49 12.64 -10.92 -4.17
CA GLY A 49 13.43 -11.79 -5.03
C GLY A 49 13.63 -11.22 -6.44
N VAL A 50 14.51 -11.88 -7.20
CA VAL A 50 14.78 -11.49 -8.58
C VAL A 50 13.57 -11.75 -9.50
N PRO A 51 13.33 -10.92 -10.55
CA PRO A 51 14.12 -9.77 -10.96
C PRO A 51 13.90 -8.55 -10.06
N CYS A 52 14.98 -7.81 -9.80
CA CYS A 52 14.94 -6.58 -9.02
C CYS A 52 14.75 -5.36 -9.92
N ASP A 53 14.30 -4.25 -9.33
CA ASP A 53 14.39 -2.95 -9.96
C ASP A 53 15.85 -2.59 -10.29
N CYS A 54 16.06 -1.82 -11.34
CA CYS A 54 17.40 -1.33 -11.71
C CYS A 54 17.98 -0.49 -10.57
N GLY A 55 19.20 -0.79 -10.18
CA GLY A 55 19.90 -0.07 -9.13
C GLY A 55 19.44 -0.39 -7.72
N ARG A 56 18.57 -1.39 -7.51
CA ARG A 56 18.05 -1.77 -6.21
C ARG A 56 18.19 -3.26 -5.94
N SER A 57 18.81 -3.64 -4.82
CA SER A 57 18.79 -5.03 -4.35
C SER A 57 17.40 -5.38 -3.79
N CYS A 58 16.90 -6.57 -4.13
CA CYS A 58 15.62 -7.08 -3.67
C CYS A 58 15.75 -8.44 -2.94
N LEU A 59 16.92 -8.71 -2.37
CA LEU A 59 17.22 -9.99 -1.72
C LEU A 59 17.06 -9.95 -0.20
N LYS A 60 16.80 -8.80 0.39
CA LYS A 60 16.52 -8.68 1.82
C LYS A 60 15.19 -9.31 2.17
N TRP A 61 15.14 -9.94 3.33
CA TRP A 61 13.94 -10.63 3.79
C TRP A 61 13.88 -10.69 5.31
N GLU A 62 12.69 -10.93 5.82
CA GLU A 62 12.44 -11.24 7.23
C GLU A 62 11.39 -12.34 7.30
N ASN A 63 11.36 -13.05 8.40
CA ASN A 63 10.17 -13.82 8.76
C ASN A 63 9.00 -12.85 8.90
N PHE A 64 7.82 -13.18 8.34
CA PHE A 64 6.69 -12.26 8.28
C PHE A 64 6.26 -11.78 9.67
N ASN A 65 6.14 -12.70 10.63
CA ASN A 65 5.72 -12.33 11.98
C ASN A 65 6.74 -11.42 12.69
N ASP A 66 8.03 -11.66 12.45
CA ASP A 66 9.09 -10.80 13.01
C ASP A 66 9.05 -9.41 12.37
N PHE A 67 8.81 -9.33 11.06
CA PHE A 67 8.61 -8.05 10.39
C PHE A 67 7.42 -7.29 10.97
N LEU A 68 6.29 -7.96 11.21
CA LEU A 68 5.09 -7.35 11.81
C LEU A 68 5.37 -6.80 13.20
N LYS A 69 6.17 -7.48 14.02
CA LYS A 69 6.57 -6.99 15.34
C LYS A 69 7.43 -5.72 15.23
N GLY A 70 8.37 -5.71 14.29
CA GLY A 70 9.20 -4.53 14.02
C GLY A 70 8.35 -3.35 13.51
N LEU A 71 7.42 -3.63 12.62
CA LEU A 71 6.48 -2.64 12.10
C LEU A 71 5.58 -2.08 13.21
N ARG A 72 5.09 -2.94 14.09
CA ARG A 72 4.31 -2.51 15.27
C ARG A 72 5.12 -1.54 16.13
N SER A 73 6.37 -1.87 16.42
CA SER A 73 7.25 -0.99 17.20
C SER A 73 7.40 0.39 16.54
N ALA A 74 7.55 0.43 15.22
CA ALA A 74 7.69 1.67 14.46
C ALA A 74 6.39 2.49 14.37
N THR A 75 5.23 1.87 14.58
CA THR A 75 3.91 2.51 14.37
C THR A 75 3.04 2.57 15.64
N THR A 76 3.57 2.20 16.79
CA THR A 76 2.84 2.29 18.07
C THR A 76 3.31 3.53 18.84
N PRO A 77 2.42 4.53 19.04
CA PRO A 77 2.76 5.70 19.84
C PRO A 77 3.24 5.30 21.24
N GLY A 78 4.31 5.95 21.71
CA GLY A 78 4.94 5.64 23.00
C GLY A 78 6.04 4.60 22.93
N ASN A 79 6.17 3.85 21.84
CA ASN A 79 7.30 2.94 21.66
C ASN A 79 8.59 3.74 21.36
N ALA A 80 9.72 3.27 21.88
CA ALA A 80 11.02 3.94 21.67
C ALA A 80 11.41 4.03 20.18
N LYS A 81 10.91 3.13 19.34
CA LYS A 81 11.17 3.11 17.89
C LYS A 81 10.08 3.77 17.06
N TYR A 82 9.11 4.42 17.71
CA TYR A 82 7.97 5.01 17.03
C TYR A 82 8.39 6.07 16.01
N GLN A 83 7.87 5.91 14.80
CA GLN A 83 8.02 6.83 13.66
C GLN A 83 6.65 7.45 13.34
N ALA A 84 6.38 8.64 13.86
CA ALA A 84 5.08 9.31 13.69
C ALA A 84 4.73 9.56 12.22
N LYS A 85 5.74 9.65 11.36
CA LYS A 85 5.56 9.89 9.91
C LYS A 85 5.10 8.65 9.15
N LEU A 86 5.32 7.44 9.69
CA LEU A 86 4.91 6.20 9.03
C LEU A 86 3.43 5.95 9.29
N ILE A 87 2.60 6.23 8.29
CA ILE A 87 1.14 6.29 8.44
C ILE A 87 0.37 5.24 7.64
N LEU A 88 1.03 4.62 6.66
CA LEU A 88 0.40 3.66 5.75
C LEU A 88 1.40 2.56 5.36
N VAL A 89 0.92 1.33 5.30
CA VAL A 89 1.69 0.17 4.84
C VAL A 89 0.92 -0.53 3.75
N VAL A 90 1.54 -0.70 2.58
CA VAL A 90 1.02 -1.51 1.49
C VAL A 90 1.66 -2.89 1.57
N PHE A 91 0.86 -3.93 1.77
CA PHE A 91 1.31 -5.30 1.63
C PHE A 91 1.04 -5.78 0.20
N ASP A 92 2.10 -5.97 -0.56
CA ASP A 92 2.04 -6.58 -1.87
C ASP A 92 2.02 -8.10 -1.69
N LEU A 93 0.81 -8.67 -1.79
CA LEU A 93 0.56 -10.06 -1.48
C LEU A 93 0.90 -10.94 -2.68
N LYS A 94 1.98 -11.71 -2.58
CA LYS A 94 2.46 -12.58 -3.66
C LYS A 94 1.61 -13.85 -3.75
N THR A 95 0.33 -13.69 -4.11
CA THR A 95 -0.63 -14.80 -4.21
C THR A 95 -0.50 -15.60 -5.49
N GLY A 96 0.38 -15.20 -6.42
CA GLY A 96 0.58 -15.90 -7.69
C GLY A 96 1.04 -17.34 -7.54
N SER A 97 1.61 -17.72 -6.39
CA SER A 97 1.99 -19.11 -6.08
C SER A 97 0.82 -19.96 -5.57
N LEU A 98 -0.33 -19.34 -5.31
CA LEU A 98 -1.50 -20.02 -4.73
C LEU A 98 -2.51 -20.39 -5.83
N TYR A 99 -3.27 -21.43 -5.59
CA TYR A 99 -4.47 -21.73 -6.37
C TYR A 99 -5.60 -20.74 -6.00
N ASP A 100 -6.50 -20.49 -6.93
CA ASP A 100 -7.62 -19.57 -6.72
C ASP A 100 -8.48 -19.96 -5.49
N ASN A 101 -8.67 -21.26 -5.26
CA ASN A 101 -9.42 -21.76 -4.11
C ASN A 101 -8.71 -21.61 -2.77
N GLN A 102 -7.45 -21.17 -2.75
CA GLN A 102 -6.72 -20.88 -1.53
C GLN A 102 -6.80 -19.40 -1.12
N ALA A 103 -7.34 -18.54 -1.96
CA ALA A 103 -7.32 -17.09 -1.71
C ALA A 103 -8.06 -16.71 -0.43
N ASN A 104 -9.23 -17.29 -0.19
CA ASN A 104 -9.99 -17.04 1.05
C ASN A 104 -9.20 -17.43 2.30
N GLU A 105 -8.59 -18.62 2.29
CA GLU A 105 -7.78 -19.11 3.40
C GLU A 105 -6.53 -18.24 3.62
N ALA A 106 -5.91 -17.78 2.54
CA ALA A 106 -4.78 -16.83 2.64
C ALA A 106 -5.19 -15.55 3.37
N GLY A 107 -6.37 -15.04 3.08
CA GLY A 107 -6.93 -13.86 3.76
C GLY A 107 -7.15 -14.12 5.24
N LYS A 108 -7.70 -15.27 5.60
CA LYS A 108 -7.92 -15.64 7.01
C LYS A 108 -6.61 -15.73 7.78
N LYS A 109 -5.60 -16.39 7.22
CA LYS A 109 -4.29 -16.56 7.85
C LYS A 109 -3.56 -15.23 7.99
N LEU A 110 -3.63 -14.37 6.96
CA LEU A 110 -3.07 -13.03 7.01
C LEU A 110 -3.71 -12.21 8.14
N ALA A 111 -5.03 -12.25 8.27
CA ALA A 111 -5.75 -11.54 9.34
C ALA A 111 -5.31 -12.01 10.73
N LYS A 112 -5.13 -13.31 10.94
CA LYS A 112 -4.63 -13.85 12.21
C LYS A 112 -3.23 -13.33 12.54
N ASN A 113 -2.33 -13.32 11.56
CA ASN A 113 -0.97 -12.83 11.76
C ASN A 113 -0.96 -11.33 12.11
N LEU A 114 -1.72 -10.53 11.37
CA LEU A 114 -1.83 -9.09 11.64
C LEU A 114 -2.46 -8.82 13.01
N LEU A 115 -3.53 -9.52 13.35
CA LEU A 115 -4.20 -9.33 14.64
C LEU A 115 -3.25 -9.58 15.81
N LYS A 116 -2.50 -10.68 15.74
CA LYS A 116 -1.60 -11.07 16.84
C LYS A 116 -0.34 -10.20 16.91
N HIS A 117 0.33 -9.98 15.78
CA HIS A 117 1.70 -9.46 15.76
C HIS A 117 1.78 -7.98 15.44
N TYR A 118 0.80 -7.42 14.73
CA TYR A 118 0.76 -5.99 14.40
C TYR A 118 -0.21 -5.22 15.29
N TRP A 119 -1.46 -5.65 15.36
CA TRP A 119 -2.50 -4.98 16.14
C TRP A 119 -2.54 -5.37 17.62
N ASN A 120 -1.69 -6.29 18.05
CA ASN A 120 -1.60 -6.76 19.44
C ASN A 120 -2.95 -7.13 20.03
N ASN A 121 -3.74 -7.88 19.27
CA ASN A 121 -5.12 -8.28 19.63
C ASN A 121 -6.05 -7.09 19.93
N GLY A 122 -5.85 -5.98 19.22
CA GLY A 122 -6.63 -4.77 19.38
C GLY A 122 -6.23 -3.90 20.57
N ASN A 123 -5.10 -4.19 21.22
CA ASN A 123 -4.69 -3.54 22.45
C ASN A 123 -3.36 -2.78 22.26
N ASN A 124 -3.46 -1.50 21.92
CA ASN A 124 -2.32 -0.62 21.70
C ASN A 124 -1.30 -1.19 20.70
N GLY A 125 -1.77 -1.69 19.59
CA GLY A 125 -0.95 -2.15 18.49
C GLY A 125 -0.50 -1.03 17.56
N GLY A 126 0.00 -1.43 16.40
CA GLY A 126 0.37 -0.50 15.34
C GLY A 126 -0.83 0.33 14.87
N ARG A 127 -0.61 1.62 14.64
CA ARG A 127 -1.69 2.54 14.24
C ARG A 127 -1.75 2.84 12.75
N ALA A 128 -0.71 2.50 11.98
CA ALA A 128 -0.69 2.78 10.56
C ALA A 128 -1.81 2.05 9.83
N TYR A 129 -2.36 2.71 8.83
CA TYR A 129 -3.34 2.11 7.94
C TYR A 129 -2.68 1.05 7.05
N ILE A 130 -3.45 0.04 6.65
CA ILE A 130 -2.98 -1.10 5.86
C ILE A 130 -3.72 -1.11 4.52
N VAL A 131 -2.99 -1.28 3.43
CA VAL A 131 -3.57 -1.59 2.11
C VAL A 131 -3.14 -3.00 1.73
N LEU A 132 -4.12 -3.85 1.43
CA LEU A 132 -3.90 -5.19 0.90
C LEU A 132 -3.90 -5.09 -0.63
N SER A 133 -2.75 -5.32 -1.24
CA SER A 133 -2.58 -5.27 -2.69
C SER A 133 -2.51 -6.68 -3.26
N ILE A 134 -3.46 -7.02 -4.12
CA ILE A 134 -3.67 -8.37 -4.67
C ILE A 134 -3.33 -8.33 -6.17
N PRO A 135 -2.44 -9.24 -6.66
CA PRO A 135 -1.99 -9.19 -8.06
C PRO A 135 -2.97 -9.80 -9.06
N ASP A 136 -3.93 -10.60 -8.61
CA ASP A 136 -4.84 -11.36 -9.47
C ASP A 136 -6.29 -11.08 -9.07
N LEU A 137 -7.11 -10.61 -10.02
CA LEU A 137 -8.53 -10.33 -9.77
C LEU A 137 -9.31 -11.56 -9.28
N ASN A 138 -8.90 -12.76 -9.71
CA ASN A 138 -9.54 -14.01 -9.25
C ASN A 138 -9.29 -14.31 -7.78
N HIS A 139 -8.35 -13.63 -7.16
CA HIS A 139 -8.05 -13.78 -5.73
C HIS A 139 -8.85 -12.81 -4.83
N TYR A 140 -9.88 -12.18 -5.36
CA TYR A 140 -10.77 -11.32 -4.58
C TYR A 140 -11.35 -11.99 -3.31
N PRO A 141 -11.56 -13.33 -3.25
CA PRO A 141 -12.03 -13.98 -2.01
C PRO A 141 -11.09 -13.84 -0.80
N LEU A 142 -9.84 -13.44 -1.04
CA LEU A 142 -8.91 -13.12 0.05
C LEU A 142 -9.48 -12.02 0.96
N ILE A 143 -10.12 -11.01 0.36
CA ILE A 143 -10.70 -9.88 1.11
C ILE A 143 -11.77 -10.37 2.08
N LYS A 144 -12.67 -11.24 1.62
CA LYS A 144 -13.72 -11.82 2.46
C LYS A 144 -13.14 -12.67 3.58
N GLY A 145 -12.16 -13.50 3.26
CA GLY A 145 -11.47 -14.33 4.27
C GLY A 145 -10.84 -13.49 5.36
N PHE A 146 -10.18 -12.42 4.98
CA PHE A 146 -9.56 -11.47 5.91
C PHE A 146 -10.60 -10.84 6.85
N LYS A 147 -11.67 -10.30 6.29
CA LYS A 147 -12.75 -9.67 7.04
C LYS A 147 -13.45 -10.68 7.98
N ASP A 148 -13.80 -11.84 7.47
CA ASP A 148 -14.49 -12.88 8.23
C ASP A 148 -13.64 -13.33 9.42
N GLN A 149 -12.34 -13.45 9.24
CA GLN A 149 -11.45 -13.87 10.33
C GLN A 149 -11.36 -12.81 11.43
N LEU A 150 -11.26 -11.54 11.09
CA LEU A 150 -11.28 -10.47 12.09
C LEU A 150 -12.60 -10.45 12.87
N THR A 151 -13.71 -10.67 12.18
CA THR A 151 -15.05 -10.76 12.82
C THR A 151 -15.12 -11.95 13.76
N GLN A 152 -14.66 -13.12 13.33
CA GLN A 152 -14.62 -14.32 14.14
C GLN A 152 -13.79 -14.14 15.42
N ASP A 153 -12.68 -13.42 15.30
CA ASP A 153 -11.77 -13.16 16.42
C ASP A 153 -12.20 -11.95 17.29
N GLY A 154 -13.36 -11.37 17.01
CA GLY A 154 -13.97 -10.33 17.84
C GLY A 154 -13.46 -8.92 17.58
N HIS A 155 -12.81 -8.67 16.43
CA HIS A 155 -12.24 -7.37 16.08
C HIS A 155 -12.65 -6.88 14.68
N PRO A 156 -13.98 -6.87 14.35
CA PRO A 156 -14.44 -6.40 13.04
C PRO A 156 -14.11 -4.91 12.81
N GLU A 157 -13.96 -4.11 13.88
CA GLU A 157 -13.64 -2.69 13.80
C GLU A 157 -12.29 -2.41 13.15
N LEU A 158 -11.37 -3.37 13.18
CA LEU A 158 -10.05 -3.21 12.55
C LEU A 158 -10.11 -3.08 11.02
N MET A 159 -11.23 -3.50 10.40
CA MET A 159 -11.45 -3.25 8.97
C MET A 159 -11.47 -1.76 8.62
N ASP A 160 -11.75 -0.87 9.57
CA ASP A 160 -11.65 0.57 9.35
C ASP A 160 -10.22 1.03 9.04
N LYS A 161 -9.25 0.23 9.42
CA LYS A 161 -7.82 0.46 9.16
C LYS A 161 -7.33 -0.18 7.87
N VAL A 162 -8.18 -0.87 7.12
CA VAL A 162 -7.77 -1.70 5.98
C VAL A 162 -8.38 -1.19 4.68
N GLY A 163 -7.53 -1.02 3.70
CA GLY A 163 -7.92 -0.70 2.33
C GLY A 163 -7.46 -1.76 1.34
N HIS A 164 -7.79 -1.55 0.08
CA HIS A 164 -7.69 -2.54 -0.97
C HIS A 164 -7.05 -1.97 -2.23
N ASP A 165 -6.27 -2.80 -2.92
CA ASP A 165 -5.72 -2.51 -4.24
C ASP A 165 -5.63 -3.81 -5.04
N PHE A 166 -5.84 -3.74 -6.35
CA PHE A 166 -5.49 -4.79 -7.30
C PHE A 166 -4.37 -4.27 -8.19
N SER A 167 -3.22 -4.95 -8.14
CA SER A 167 -1.96 -4.46 -8.71
C SER A 167 -1.60 -5.02 -10.09
N GLY A 168 -2.51 -5.77 -10.72
CA GLY A 168 -2.23 -6.46 -11.98
C GLY A 168 -2.34 -5.60 -13.23
N ASN A 169 -2.55 -4.29 -13.11
CA ASN A 169 -2.79 -3.39 -14.24
C ASN A 169 -3.98 -3.79 -15.14
N ASP A 170 -4.99 -4.40 -14.55
CA ASP A 170 -6.20 -4.82 -15.28
C ASP A 170 -7.03 -3.61 -15.70
N ALA A 171 -7.94 -3.80 -16.66
CA ALA A 171 -8.89 -2.77 -17.05
C ALA A 171 -9.70 -2.30 -15.83
N ILE A 172 -9.91 -0.99 -15.73
CA ILE A 172 -10.57 -0.38 -14.55
C ILE A 172 -11.97 -0.96 -14.32
N GLY A 173 -12.71 -1.23 -15.40
CA GLY A 173 -14.02 -1.88 -15.29
C GLY A 173 -13.97 -3.28 -14.68
N ASP A 174 -12.97 -4.07 -15.03
CA ASP A 174 -12.78 -5.41 -14.47
C ASP A 174 -12.40 -5.36 -13.00
N VAL A 175 -11.57 -4.39 -12.62
CA VAL A 175 -11.24 -4.14 -11.21
C VAL A 175 -12.51 -3.81 -10.41
N GLY A 176 -13.34 -2.91 -10.93
CA GLY A 176 -14.62 -2.57 -10.29
C GLY A 176 -15.54 -3.77 -10.12
N ASN A 177 -15.60 -4.67 -11.10
CA ASN A 177 -16.38 -5.90 -11.01
C ASN A 177 -15.85 -6.84 -9.92
N ALA A 178 -14.54 -6.95 -9.78
CA ALA A 178 -13.92 -7.76 -8.71
C ALA A 178 -14.30 -7.22 -7.32
N TYR A 179 -14.30 -5.91 -7.13
CA TYR A 179 -14.73 -5.30 -5.86
C TYR A 179 -16.22 -5.54 -5.57
N LYS A 180 -17.06 -5.50 -6.59
CA LYS A 180 -18.49 -5.84 -6.43
C LYS A 180 -18.66 -7.28 -5.96
N LYS A 181 -17.93 -8.23 -6.56
CA LYS A 181 -17.93 -9.64 -6.13
C LYS A 181 -17.42 -9.80 -4.71
N ALA A 182 -16.45 -8.99 -4.29
CA ALA A 182 -15.90 -9.02 -2.94
C ALA A 182 -16.76 -8.27 -1.91
N GLY A 183 -17.81 -7.57 -2.34
CA GLY A 183 -18.65 -6.77 -1.44
C GLY A 183 -17.97 -5.50 -0.91
N ILE A 184 -17.03 -4.95 -1.66
CA ILE A 184 -16.26 -3.76 -1.28
C ILE A 184 -16.84 -2.52 -1.96
N SER A 185 -17.13 -1.48 -1.16
CA SER A 185 -17.69 -0.21 -1.64
C SER A 185 -16.89 1.01 -1.21
N GLY A 186 -15.72 0.83 -0.61
CA GLY A 186 -14.85 1.93 -0.17
C GLY A 186 -13.47 1.45 0.18
N HIS A 187 -12.62 2.35 0.66
CA HIS A 187 -11.23 2.07 1.04
C HIS A 187 -10.38 1.58 -0.14
N VAL A 188 -10.66 2.07 -1.34
CA VAL A 188 -10.00 1.59 -2.54
C VAL A 188 -8.88 2.52 -2.98
N TRP A 189 -7.68 1.97 -3.01
CA TRP A 189 -6.53 2.51 -3.71
C TRP A 189 -6.38 1.80 -5.06
N GLN A 190 -5.98 2.50 -6.09
CA GLN A 190 -5.69 1.91 -7.38
C GLN A 190 -4.26 2.21 -7.79
N SER A 191 -3.49 1.16 -7.98
CA SER A 191 -2.13 1.23 -8.51
C SER A 191 -2.12 1.16 -10.02
N ASP A 192 -1.07 1.73 -10.60
CA ASP A 192 -0.65 1.54 -11.97
C ASP A 192 0.86 1.66 -12.03
N GLY A 193 1.51 0.87 -12.85
CA GLY A 193 2.93 1.03 -12.99
C GLY A 193 3.67 -0.10 -13.66
N ILE A 194 4.99 0.04 -13.64
CA ILE A 194 5.98 -0.90 -14.15
C ILE A 194 7.29 -0.67 -13.38
N THR A 195 8.21 -1.63 -13.43
CA THR A 195 9.55 -1.46 -12.84
C THR A 195 10.22 -0.15 -13.28
N ASN A 196 11.09 0.38 -12.42
CA ASN A 196 11.71 1.70 -12.60
C ASN A 196 12.52 1.89 -13.88
N CYS A 197 13.02 0.81 -14.49
CA CYS A 197 13.86 0.89 -15.70
C CYS A 197 13.08 0.84 -17.01
N LEU A 198 11.77 0.61 -16.96
CA LEU A 198 10.94 0.55 -18.16
C LEU A 198 10.04 1.78 -18.23
N LEU A 199 9.64 2.14 -19.45
CA LEU A 199 8.70 3.23 -19.67
C LEU A 199 7.28 2.68 -19.73
N ARG A 200 6.35 3.46 -19.13
CA ARG A 200 4.91 3.19 -19.21
C ARG A 200 4.18 4.51 -19.36
N GLY A 201 3.24 4.56 -20.31
CA GLY A 201 2.37 5.72 -20.46
C GLY A 201 1.44 5.92 -19.27
N LEU A 202 0.85 7.12 -19.18
CA LEU A 202 -0.04 7.50 -18.07
C LEU A 202 -1.53 7.27 -18.39
N ASP A 203 -1.88 6.65 -19.51
CA ASP A 203 -3.26 6.53 -19.94
C ASP A 203 -4.13 5.80 -18.91
N ARG A 204 -3.66 4.67 -18.37
CA ARG A 204 -4.41 3.92 -17.38
C ARG A 204 -4.46 4.65 -16.02
N VAL A 205 -3.39 5.32 -15.62
CA VAL A 205 -3.39 6.20 -14.44
C VAL A 205 -4.47 7.27 -14.58
N LYS A 206 -4.55 7.91 -15.74
CA LYS A 206 -5.56 8.96 -16.01
C LYS A 206 -6.97 8.39 -15.99
N GLN A 207 -7.19 7.17 -16.48
CA GLN A 207 -8.47 6.47 -16.35
C GLN A 207 -8.85 6.22 -14.90
N ALA A 208 -7.90 5.77 -14.08
CA ALA A 208 -8.12 5.57 -12.64
C ALA A 208 -8.46 6.89 -11.94
N ILE A 209 -7.76 7.96 -12.27
CA ILE A 209 -8.02 9.31 -11.73
C ILE A 209 -9.39 9.81 -12.16
N ALA A 210 -9.77 9.61 -13.42
CA ALA A 210 -11.11 9.98 -13.91
C ALA A 210 -12.21 9.24 -13.15
N ASN A 211 -12.04 7.95 -12.87
CA ASN A 211 -12.95 7.18 -12.04
C ASN A 211 -13.04 7.76 -10.62
N ARG A 212 -11.91 8.03 -9.99
CA ARG A 212 -11.84 8.62 -8.64
C ARG A 212 -12.62 9.94 -8.57
N ASP A 213 -12.48 10.78 -9.58
CA ASP A 213 -13.02 12.15 -9.59
C ASP A 213 -14.42 12.25 -10.20
N SER A 214 -14.98 11.14 -10.69
CA SER A 214 -16.28 11.13 -11.41
C SER A 214 -17.49 11.38 -10.50
N GLY A 215 -17.35 11.28 -9.19
CA GLY A 215 -18.45 11.39 -8.23
C GLY A 215 -19.25 10.10 -8.03
N ASN A 216 -19.13 9.13 -8.93
CA ASN A 216 -19.79 7.82 -8.85
C ASN A 216 -18.82 6.65 -9.07
N GLY A 217 -17.52 6.92 -9.03
CA GLY A 217 -16.50 5.91 -9.15
C GLY A 217 -16.27 5.13 -7.84
N PHE A 218 -15.56 4.03 -7.95
CA PHE A 218 -15.23 3.18 -6.80
C PHE A 218 -13.84 3.47 -6.21
N ILE A 219 -12.98 4.18 -6.93
CA ILE A 219 -11.60 4.47 -6.53
C ILE A 219 -11.59 5.71 -5.63
N ASN A 220 -10.85 5.63 -4.49
CA ASN A 220 -10.65 6.74 -3.57
C ASN A 220 -9.31 7.42 -3.77
N LYS A 221 -8.25 6.66 -4.00
CA LYS A 221 -6.87 7.12 -4.15
C LYS A 221 -6.20 6.40 -5.31
N VAL A 222 -5.24 7.06 -5.95
CA VAL A 222 -4.45 6.49 -7.05
C VAL A 222 -2.97 6.67 -6.76
N TYR A 223 -2.17 5.62 -6.95
CA TYR A 223 -0.71 5.72 -6.83
C TYR A 223 0.00 5.08 -8.02
N TYR A 224 1.22 5.54 -8.27
CA TYR A 224 2.03 5.12 -9.42
C TYR A 224 3.36 4.52 -8.97
N TRP A 225 3.82 3.45 -9.62
CA TRP A 225 5.06 2.74 -9.29
C TRP A 225 5.83 2.38 -10.56
N THR A 226 7.15 2.19 -10.57
CA THR A 226 8.08 2.65 -9.54
C THR A 226 8.73 3.91 -10.05
N VAL A 227 8.70 4.96 -9.27
CA VAL A 227 9.05 6.32 -9.69
C VAL A 227 10.33 6.75 -8.96
N ASP A 228 11.46 6.77 -9.70
CA ASP A 228 12.78 7.04 -9.12
C ASP A 228 13.43 8.32 -9.66
N LYS A 229 12.79 8.99 -10.61
CA LYS A 229 13.33 10.18 -11.25
C LYS A 229 12.46 11.40 -11.02
N ARG A 230 13.08 12.59 -10.96
CA ARG A 230 12.34 13.85 -10.80
C ARG A 230 11.34 14.09 -11.92
N ALA A 231 11.73 13.84 -13.17
CA ALA A 231 10.85 14.05 -14.32
C ALA A 231 9.59 13.17 -14.25
N THR A 232 9.73 11.89 -13.96
CA THR A 232 8.60 10.96 -13.81
C THR A 232 7.72 11.33 -12.61
N THR A 233 8.34 11.80 -11.53
CA THR A 233 7.60 12.31 -10.36
C THR A 233 6.74 13.50 -10.75
N ARG A 234 7.28 14.46 -11.49
CA ARG A 234 6.51 15.63 -11.93
C ARG A 234 5.34 15.21 -12.83
N ASP A 235 5.56 14.30 -13.75
CA ASP A 235 4.50 13.79 -14.64
C ASP A 235 3.38 13.12 -13.84
N ALA A 236 3.71 12.31 -12.84
CA ALA A 236 2.72 11.66 -11.97
C ALA A 236 1.93 12.68 -11.15
N LEU A 237 2.59 13.67 -10.56
CA LEU A 237 1.94 14.74 -9.80
C LEU A 237 1.04 15.59 -10.70
N ASP A 238 1.51 15.94 -11.90
CA ASP A 238 0.72 16.71 -12.86
C ASP A 238 -0.53 15.95 -13.31
N ALA A 239 -0.46 14.63 -13.38
CA ALA A 239 -1.61 13.78 -13.68
C ALA A 239 -2.64 13.76 -12.53
N GLY A 240 -2.23 14.01 -11.29
CA GLY A 240 -3.11 14.11 -10.14
C GLY A 240 -3.13 12.89 -9.22
N VAL A 241 -2.04 12.13 -9.15
CA VAL A 241 -1.94 10.98 -8.24
C VAL A 241 -1.95 11.41 -6.77
N ASP A 242 -2.34 10.49 -5.90
CA ASP A 242 -2.30 10.65 -4.44
C ASP A 242 -1.03 10.08 -3.82
N GLY A 243 -0.38 9.18 -4.51
CA GLY A 243 0.83 8.54 -4.02
C GLY A 243 1.79 8.16 -5.14
N VAL A 244 3.04 8.05 -4.77
CA VAL A 244 4.11 7.52 -5.63
C VAL A 244 4.93 6.51 -4.83
N MET A 245 5.21 5.38 -5.46
CA MET A 245 6.07 4.35 -4.89
C MET A 245 7.46 4.46 -5.48
N THR A 246 8.46 4.48 -4.65
CA THR A 246 9.82 4.85 -5.03
C THR A 246 10.88 4.08 -4.26
N ASN A 247 12.02 3.86 -4.90
CA ASN A 247 13.24 3.40 -4.23
C ASN A 247 14.01 4.57 -3.58
N TYR A 248 13.64 5.82 -3.91
CA TYR A 248 14.35 7.04 -3.47
C TYR A 248 13.36 8.09 -2.95
N PRO A 249 12.87 7.96 -1.70
CA PRO A 249 11.91 8.93 -1.14
C PRO A 249 12.39 10.37 -1.16
N ASP A 250 13.69 10.60 -1.02
CA ASP A 250 14.31 11.91 -1.06
C ASP A 250 14.12 12.63 -2.41
N VAL A 251 14.09 11.89 -3.51
CA VAL A 251 13.81 12.43 -4.85
C VAL A 251 12.38 13.01 -4.90
N ILE A 252 11.42 12.29 -4.35
CA ILE A 252 10.02 12.74 -4.31
C ILE A 252 9.89 13.99 -3.44
N THR A 253 10.52 13.98 -2.26
CA THR A 253 10.53 15.13 -1.35
C THR A 253 11.10 16.37 -2.03
N ASP A 254 12.21 16.22 -2.78
CA ASP A 254 12.81 17.34 -3.51
C ASP A 254 11.82 17.93 -4.52
N VAL A 255 11.10 17.12 -5.26
CA VAL A 255 10.11 17.59 -6.24
C VAL A 255 8.96 18.32 -5.56
N LEU A 256 8.45 17.77 -4.44
CA LEU A 256 7.37 18.40 -3.68
C LEU A 256 7.77 19.78 -3.14
N ASN A 257 9.05 20.02 -2.92
CA ASN A 257 9.58 21.31 -2.45
C ASN A 257 9.87 22.30 -3.60
N GLU A 258 9.76 21.88 -4.85
CA GLU A 258 9.92 22.80 -6.00
C GLU A 258 8.82 23.85 -6.01
N SER A 259 9.15 25.05 -6.50
CA SER A 259 8.24 26.20 -6.51
C SER A 259 6.92 25.91 -7.25
N ALA A 260 6.96 25.06 -8.29
CA ALA A 260 5.78 24.68 -9.06
C ALA A 260 4.83 23.74 -8.31
N TYR A 261 5.30 23.08 -7.25
CA TYR A 261 4.54 22.00 -6.57
C TYR A 261 4.21 22.27 -5.11
N LYS A 262 5.06 22.98 -4.38
CA LYS A 262 4.92 23.18 -2.92
C LYS A 262 3.60 23.83 -2.50
N ASN A 263 2.97 24.60 -3.37
CA ASN A 263 1.69 25.27 -3.09
C ASN A 263 0.48 24.42 -3.51
N LYS A 264 0.71 23.29 -4.20
CA LYS A 264 -0.35 22.39 -4.69
C LYS A 264 -0.39 21.08 -3.92
N PHE A 265 0.73 20.66 -3.37
CA PHE A 265 0.90 19.35 -2.73
C PHE A 265 1.59 19.50 -1.38
N ARG A 266 1.35 18.58 -0.50
CA ARG A 266 2.03 18.40 0.78
C ARG A 266 2.19 16.92 1.11
N VAL A 267 3.10 16.59 1.98
CA VAL A 267 3.24 15.24 2.49
C VAL A 267 2.07 14.92 3.42
N ALA A 268 1.39 13.80 3.21
CA ALA A 268 0.29 13.38 4.06
C ALA A 268 0.76 13.08 5.48
N SER A 269 -0.11 13.37 6.45
CA SER A 269 0.08 13.04 7.85
C SER A 269 -0.97 12.02 8.33
N TYR A 270 -0.84 11.53 9.57
CA TYR A 270 -1.77 10.56 10.12
C TYR A 270 -3.22 11.06 10.16
N GLU A 271 -3.42 12.36 10.27
CA GLU A 271 -4.75 13.00 10.28
C GLU A 271 -5.43 12.99 8.91
N ASP A 272 -4.68 12.74 7.84
CA ASP A 272 -5.25 12.59 6.51
C ASP A 272 -5.89 11.22 6.37
N ASN A 273 -7.19 11.19 6.10
CA ASN A 273 -7.91 9.94 5.90
C ASN A 273 -7.50 9.31 4.56
N PRO A 274 -6.86 8.13 4.56
CA PRO A 274 -6.40 7.50 3.33
C PRO A 274 -7.55 6.93 2.47
N TRP A 275 -8.78 6.96 2.98
CA TRP A 275 -9.94 6.41 2.29
C TRP A 275 -10.83 7.50 1.67
N GLU A 276 -10.57 8.75 1.97
CA GLU A 276 -11.34 9.87 1.40
C GLU A 276 -10.74 10.34 0.09
N THR A 277 -11.61 10.58 -0.90
CA THR A 277 -11.22 11.25 -2.13
C THR A 277 -10.95 12.72 -1.84
N PHE A 278 -9.76 13.19 -2.21
CA PHE A 278 -9.40 14.59 -2.06
C PHE A 278 -10.27 15.47 -2.96
N LYS A 279 -10.82 16.53 -2.40
CA LYS A 279 -11.61 17.53 -3.11
C LYS A 279 -10.90 18.89 -3.00
N LYS A 280 -10.68 19.52 -4.16
CA LYS A 280 -10.09 20.84 -4.24
C LYS A 280 -11.00 21.90 -3.63
#